data_69d52a34563a35e5a0f8039fc289b5ad
#
_entry.id   69d52a34563a35e5a0f8039fc289b5ad
#
_cell.length_a   1.000
_cell.length_b   1.000
_cell.length_c   1.000
_cell.angle_alpha   90.00
_cell.angle_beta   90.00
_cell.angle_gamma   90.00
#
_symmetry.space_group_name_H-M   'P 1'
#
loop_
_entity.id
_entity.type
_entity.pdbx_description
1 polymer ?
#
loop_
_entity_poly.entity_id
_entity_poly.type
_entity_poly.pdbx_seq_one_letter_code
_entity_poly.pdbx_strand_id
1 'polypeptide(L)'
;MLPVFLLLFLGVSSCSQKEERRILVIHSYEETYAAYPEFNRMIAEQFEKEKIDADIRTVYLDCESYWEEPELERMRFLVDSVSRDWRPEVILVNEDQATYSLMKCGIQLAKEVPVVFGGVNYPNWGLLKHHPNVTGFHDKIAFNENISVAKELFGEHVRLFTMLDTTYIDRQIRRDAKEQFKGHKVTGFIDNPELSPEEQIRLAQEEGYTRFMAIPLRNARNHSDATFMWVLNRSYRDQCYIQLKRDYTTINIGSICGSPSLTAINEAFGFGEKLLGGYITSLPIQVEEEVKTAVRILHGASPSDIPIVESRKEYVVDWNTMTQIGLSKESIPANYRIINIPFRDEYPFLWGALVASFVLFLILLFASLWWLYLREQMRKKQALI
;
A
#
# COMPACT_ATOMS: atom_id res chain seq x y z
N MET A 1 -68.98 23.15 28.95
CA MET A 1 -68.41 22.34 27.85
C MET A 1 -67.35 23.16 27.14
N LEU A 2 -66.08 22.91 27.43
CA LEU A 2 -64.94 23.52 26.74
C LEU A 2 -64.39 22.54 25.70
N PRO A 3 -64.15 22.92 24.45
CA PRO A 3 -63.46 22.06 23.49
C PRO A 3 -61.99 22.15 23.69
N VAL A 4 -61.38 20.98 23.90
CA VAL A 4 -59.91 20.77 23.92
C VAL A 4 -59.40 20.80 22.47
N PHE A 5 -58.61 21.82 22.12
CA PHE A 5 -57.86 21.88 20.85
C PHE A 5 -56.62 21.00 20.97
N LEU A 6 -56.62 19.86 20.31
CA LEU A 6 -55.44 18.97 20.14
C LEU A 6 -54.61 19.52 19.01
N LEU A 7 -53.52 20.26 19.32
CA LEU A 7 -52.50 20.67 18.36
C LEU A 7 -51.58 19.48 18.03
N LEU A 8 -51.85 18.86 16.90
CA LEU A 8 -50.90 17.91 16.25
C LEU A 8 -49.71 18.68 15.71
N PHE A 9 -48.58 18.65 16.44
CA PHE A 9 -47.27 19.01 15.90
C PHE A 9 -46.83 17.91 14.92
N LEU A 10 -47.08 18.11 13.64
CA LEU A 10 -46.40 17.40 12.59
C LEU A 10 -44.91 17.86 12.59
N GLY A 11 -44.09 17.10 13.28
CA GLY A 11 -42.64 17.21 13.16
C GLY A 11 -42.24 16.84 11.73
N VAL A 12 -42.02 17.84 10.89
CA VAL A 12 -41.35 17.67 9.61
C VAL A 12 -39.89 17.33 9.95
N SER A 13 -39.59 16.05 10.09
CA SER A 13 -38.22 15.58 10.04
C SER A 13 -37.72 15.92 8.64
N SER A 14 -37.07 17.06 8.51
CA SER A 14 -36.25 17.37 7.35
C SER A 14 -35.13 16.33 7.31
N CYS A 15 -35.38 15.25 6.58
CA CYS A 15 -34.32 14.36 6.16
C CYS A 15 -33.42 15.22 5.22
N SER A 16 -32.42 15.87 5.77
CA SER A 16 -31.37 16.47 4.97
C SER A 16 -30.75 15.33 4.19
N GLN A 17 -31.15 15.17 2.95
CA GLN A 17 -30.50 14.28 2.01
C GLN A 17 -29.05 14.77 1.96
N LYS A 18 -28.13 14.00 2.55
CA LYS A 18 -26.71 14.30 2.47
C LYS A 18 -26.35 14.33 1.00
N GLU A 19 -25.85 15.44 0.53
CA GLU A 19 -25.43 15.58 -0.85
C GLU A 19 -24.24 14.63 -1.08
N GLU A 20 -24.41 13.68 -1.99
CA GLU A 20 -23.41 12.70 -2.36
C GLU A 20 -22.26 13.42 -3.07
N ARG A 21 -21.03 13.28 -2.56
CA ARG A 21 -19.83 13.97 -3.06
C ARG A 21 -19.11 13.09 -4.07
N ARG A 22 -18.76 13.63 -5.21
CA ARG A 22 -18.18 12.88 -6.33
C ARG A 22 -16.67 12.92 -6.27
N ILE A 23 -16.06 11.74 -6.07
CA ILE A 23 -14.64 11.57 -5.88
C ILE A 23 -14.07 10.70 -7.01
N LEU A 24 -13.11 11.23 -7.76
CA LEU A 24 -12.36 10.43 -8.74
C LEU A 24 -11.06 9.98 -8.10
N VAL A 25 -10.81 8.68 -8.09
CA VAL A 25 -9.54 8.07 -7.67
C VAL A 25 -8.78 7.61 -8.91
N ILE A 26 -7.52 7.99 -9.03
CA ILE A 26 -6.65 7.61 -10.14
C ILE A 26 -5.42 6.91 -9.57
N HIS A 27 -5.24 5.66 -9.94
CA HIS A 27 -4.08 4.86 -9.56
C HIS A 27 -3.09 4.73 -10.72
N SER A 28 -1.79 4.62 -10.40
CA SER A 28 -0.73 4.52 -11.40
C SER A 28 -0.63 3.17 -12.05
N TYR A 29 -0.78 2.09 -11.31
CA TYR A 29 -0.61 0.72 -11.80
C TYR A 29 -1.90 0.14 -12.40
N GLU A 30 -1.84 -1.15 -12.78
CA GLU A 30 -3.01 -1.88 -13.31
C GLU A 30 -4.04 -2.21 -12.21
N GLU A 31 -5.27 -2.45 -12.62
CA GLU A 31 -6.38 -2.78 -11.71
C GLU A 31 -6.12 -4.01 -10.82
N THR A 32 -5.30 -4.94 -11.32
CA THR A 32 -4.95 -6.19 -10.61
C THR A 32 -3.81 -6.03 -9.60
N TYR A 33 -3.29 -4.82 -9.43
CA TYR A 33 -2.25 -4.56 -8.44
C TYR A 33 -2.70 -4.93 -7.03
N ALA A 34 -1.89 -5.74 -6.34
CA ALA A 34 -2.29 -6.43 -5.11
C ALA A 34 -2.82 -5.53 -3.98
N ALA A 35 -2.34 -4.29 -3.88
CA ALA A 35 -2.75 -3.36 -2.84
C ALA A 35 -4.07 -2.63 -3.14
N TYR A 36 -4.49 -2.51 -4.39
CA TYR A 36 -5.61 -1.63 -4.76
C TYR A 36 -6.99 -2.02 -4.22
N PRO A 37 -7.36 -3.31 -4.11
CA PRO A 37 -8.63 -3.66 -3.48
C PRO A 37 -8.74 -3.12 -2.04
N GLU A 38 -7.66 -3.25 -1.28
CA GLU A 38 -7.62 -2.75 0.09
C GLU A 38 -7.50 -1.22 0.14
N PHE A 39 -6.70 -0.63 -0.75
CA PHE A 39 -6.56 0.82 -0.87
C PHE A 39 -7.92 1.48 -1.12
N ASN A 40 -8.67 1.01 -2.11
CA ASN A 40 -9.99 1.53 -2.43
C ASN A 40 -10.99 1.35 -1.28
N ARG A 41 -10.95 0.19 -0.60
CA ARG A 41 -11.76 -0.05 0.59
C ARG A 41 -11.45 0.96 1.69
N MET A 42 -10.17 1.19 1.97
CA MET A 42 -9.73 2.13 3.01
C MET A 42 -10.09 3.58 2.67
N ILE A 43 -10.01 3.99 1.40
CA ILE A 43 -10.46 5.32 0.95
C ILE A 43 -11.94 5.49 1.25
N ALA A 44 -12.77 4.52 0.87
CA ALA A 44 -14.21 4.58 1.11
C ALA A 44 -14.54 4.63 2.62
N GLU A 45 -13.92 3.76 3.42
CA GLU A 45 -14.11 3.74 4.87
C GLU A 45 -13.63 5.03 5.54
N GLN A 46 -12.56 5.65 5.04
CA GLN A 46 -12.09 6.91 5.59
C GLN A 46 -13.03 8.07 5.27
N PHE A 47 -13.65 8.12 4.07
CA PHE A 47 -14.70 9.08 3.77
C PHE A 47 -15.94 8.87 4.67
N GLU A 48 -16.35 7.63 4.89
CA GLU A 48 -17.44 7.31 5.80
C GLU A 48 -17.14 7.76 7.24
N LYS A 49 -15.93 7.51 7.72
CA LYS A 49 -15.43 7.97 9.03
C LYS A 49 -15.46 9.48 9.17
N GLU A 50 -15.14 10.20 8.10
CA GLU A 50 -15.24 11.66 8.01
C GLU A 50 -16.69 12.16 7.78
N LYS A 51 -17.66 11.22 7.74
CA LYS A 51 -19.10 11.48 7.54
C LYS A 51 -19.42 12.13 6.19
N ILE A 52 -18.63 11.84 5.18
CA ILE A 52 -18.89 12.20 3.79
C ILE A 52 -19.57 11.03 3.10
N ASP A 53 -20.69 11.31 2.45
CA ASP A 53 -21.35 10.38 1.53
C ASP A 53 -20.67 10.54 0.16
N ALA A 54 -19.90 9.55 -0.25
CA ALA A 54 -19.00 9.67 -1.40
C ALA A 54 -19.39 8.68 -2.52
N ASP A 55 -19.73 9.22 -3.70
CA ASP A 55 -19.75 8.47 -4.96
C ASP A 55 -18.31 8.43 -5.50
N ILE A 56 -17.65 7.28 -5.36
CA ILE A 56 -16.25 7.09 -5.72
C ILE A 56 -16.16 6.32 -7.02
N ARG A 57 -15.49 6.91 -8.01
CA ARG A 57 -15.10 6.23 -9.24
C ARG A 57 -13.60 6.09 -9.30
N THR A 58 -13.13 4.90 -9.66
CA THR A 58 -11.70 4.61 -9.73
C THR A 58 -11.29 4.28 -11.16
N VAL A 59 -10.12 4.80 -11.57
CA VAL A 59 -9.47 4.46 -12.84
C VAL A 59 -8.02 4.08 -12.61
N TYR A 60 -7.49 3.25 -13.50
CA TYR A 60 -6.17 2.66 -13.42
C TYR A 60 -5.37 2.99 -14.68
N LEU A 61 -4.23 3.66 -14.49
CA LEU A 61 -3.40 4.12 -15.59
C LEU A 61 -2.65 2.97 -16.28
N ASP A 62 -2.30 1.93 -15.52
CA ASP A 62 -1.46 0.80 -15.99
C ASP A 62 -0.13 1.31 -16.57
N CYS A 63 0.54 2.17 -15.81
CA CYS A 63 1.72 2.89 -16.24
C CYS A 63 2.92 2.00 -16.62
N GLU A 64 2.92 0.74 -16.18
CA GLU A 64 3.97 -0.21 -16.53
C GLU A 64 3.84 -0.79 -17.95
N SER A 65 2.68 -0.60 -18.57
CA SER A 65 2.40 -1.10 -19.92
C SER A 65 2.61 -0.05 -21.02
N TYR A 66 2.82 1.22 -20.66
CA TYR A 66 2.86 2.34 -21.59
C TYR A 66 4.11 3.22 -21.42
N TRP A 67 4.56 3.79 -22.55
CA TRP A 67 5.54 4.88 -22.57
C TRP A 67 4.85 6.21 -22.31
N GLU A 68 5.59 7.29 -22.05
CA GLU A 68 5.04 8.58 -21.65
C GLU A 68 3.93 9.11 -22.57
N GLU A 69 4.10 9.13 -23.88
CA GLU A 69 3.06 9.66 -24.79
C GLU A 69 1.78 8.80 -24.83
N PRO A 70 1.83 7.47 -25.07
CA PRO A 70 0.66 6.61 -24.92
C PRO A 70 0.02 6.65 -23.52
N GLU A 71 0.83 6.80 -22.47
CA GLU A 71 0.33 6.96 -21.10
C GLU A 71 -0.48 8.25 -20.96
N LEU A 72 -0.02 9.37 -21.52
CA LEU A 72 -0.76 10.64 -21.50
C LEU A 72 -2.08 10.56 -22.29
N GLU A 73 -2.08 9.87 -23.42
CA GLU A 73 -3.30 9.61 -24.19
C GLU A 73 -4.29 8.74 -23.41
N ARG A 74 -3.77 7.70 -22.77
CA ARG A 74 -4.58 6.84 -21.90
C ARG A 74 -5.16 7.64 -20.72
N MET A 75 -4.39 8.48 -20.07
CA MET A 75 -4.88 9.35 -18.99
C MET A 75 -6.02 10.24 -19.49
N ARG A 76 -5.87 10.87 -20.67
CA ARG A 76 -6.97 11.66 -21.28
C ARG A 76 -8.22 10.81 -21.46
N PHE A 77 -8.07 9.64 -22.09
CA PHE A 77 -9.20 8.74 -22.33
C PHE A 77 -9.90 8.32 -21.04
N LEU A 78 -9.15 7.91 -20.02
CA LEU A 78 -9.71 7.47 -18.74
C LEU A 78 -10.49 8.57 -18.05
N VAL A 79 -9.90 9.76 -17.92
CA VAL A 79 -10.53 10.89 -17.24
C VAL A 79 -11.74 11.41 -18.03
N ASP A 80 -11.64 11.54 -19.34
CA ASP A 80 -12.77 11.97 -20.19
C ASP A 80 -13.92 10.97 -20.17
N SER A 81 -13.61 9.66 -20.17
CA SER A 81 -14.64 8.62 -20.18
C SER A 81 -15.47 8.62 -18.89
N VAL A 82 -14.81 8.81 -17.75
CA VAL A 82 -15.48 8.84 -16.45
C VAL A 82 -16.22 10.15 -16.21
N SER A 83 -15.65 11.27 -16.66
CA SER A 83 -16.15 12.61 -16.33
C SER A 83 -17.19 13.15 -17.32
N ARG A 84 -17.52 12.43 -18.39
CA ARG A 84 -18.47 12.89 -19.43
C ARG A 84 -19.83 13.27 -18.88
N ASP A 85 -20.42 12.40 -18.05
CA ASP A 85 -21.74 12.58 -17.43
C ASP A 85 -21.66 12.67 -15.90
N TRP A 86 -20.45 12.71 -15.36
CA TRP A 86 -20.19 12.68 -13.94
C TRP A 86 -18.93 13.52 -13.62
N ARG A 87 -19.12 14.76 -13.24
CA ARG A 87 -17.98 15.64 -12.92
C ARG A 87 -17.54 15.43 -11.46
N PRO A 88 -16.30 15.02 -11.20
CA PRO A 88 -15.78 14.92 -9.84
C PRO A 88 -15.65 16.31 -9.20
N GLU A 89 -15.77 16.36 -7.88
CA GLU A 89 -15.56 17.56 -7.06
C GLU A 89 -14.13 17.63 -6.52
N VAL A 90 -13.50 16.45 -6.38
CA VAL A 90 -12.08 16.31 -6.04
C VAL A 90 -11.51 15.07 -6.71
N ILE A 91 -10.24 15.12 -7.06
CA ILE A 91 -9.47 13.99 -7.60
C ILE A 91 -8.42 13.58 -6.57
N LEU A 92 -8.42 12.32 -6.17
CA LEU A 92 -7.31 11.68 -5.49
C LEU A 92 -6.44 11.00 -6.53
N VAL A 93 -5.15 11.27 -6.54
CA VAL A 93 -4.24 10.67 -7.50
C VAL A 93 -3.03 10.09 -6.79
N ASN A 94 -2.76 8.82 -7.09
CA ASN A 94 -1.79 8.04 -6.34
C ASN A 94 -0.53 7.77 -7.16
N GLU A 95 0.60 8.01 -6.53
CA GLU A 95 1.96 7.78 -6.99
C GLU A 95 2.40 8.75 -8.10
N ASP A 96 3.67 8.69 -8.44
CA ASP A 96 4.33 9.68 -9.31
C ASP A 96 3.73 9.72 -10.72
N GLN A 97 3.41 8.55 -11.31
CA GLN A 97 3.05 8.47 -12.71
C GLN A 97 1.67 9.02 -12.98
N ALA A 98 0.67 8.56 -12.24
CA ALA A 98 -0.67 9.08 -12.40
C ALA A 98 -0.70 10.58 -12.10
N THR A 99 0.04 11.02 -11.05
CA THR A 99 0.14 12.41 -10.67
C THR A 99 0.71 13.27 -11.80
N TYR A 100 1.84 12.88 -12.37
CA TYR A 100 2.47 13.68 -13.44
C TYR A 100 1.76 13.54 -14.78
N SER A 101 1.22 12.37 -15.10
CA SER A 101 0.44 12.17 -16.30
C SER A 101 -0.86 12.97 -16.28
N LEU A 102 -1.54 13.07 -15.13
CA LEU A 102 -2.72 13.93 -14.98
C LEU A 102 -2.38 15.40 -15.22
N MET A 103 -1.26 15.89 -14.67
CA MET A 103 -0.83 17.29 -14.87
C MET A 103 -0.40 17.58 -16.31
N LYS A 104 0.22 16.62 -17.00
CA LYS A 104 0.75 16.79 -18.35
C LYS A 104 -0.25 16.48 -19.45
N CYS A 105 -1.29 15.71 -19.20
CA CYS A 105 -2.22 15.24 -20.23
C CYS A 105 -3.01 16.35 -20.93
N GLY A 106 -3.06 17.56 -20.39
CA GLY A 106 -3.68 18.72 -21.00
C GLY A 106 -5.20 18.77 -20.89
N ILE A 107 -5.84 17.90 -20.11
CA ILE A 107 -7.29 17.90 -19.88
C ILE A 107 -7.68 19.13 -19.05
N GLN A 108 -8.72 19.82 -19.47
CA GLN A 108 -9.23 21.01 -18.77
C GLN A 108 -9.69 20.66 -17.33
N LEU A 109 -10.32 19.49 -17.16
CA LEU A 109 -10.75 19.00 -15.85
C LEU A 109 -9.62 18.96 -14.82
N ALA A 110 -8.43 18.50 -15.22
CA ALA A 110 -7.25 18.44 -14.36
C ALA A 110 -6.73 19.81 -13.89
N LYS A 111 -7.15 20.89 -14.57
CA LYS A 111 -6.81 22.26 -14.18
C LYS A 111 -7.88 22.95 -13.33
N GLU A 112 -9.12 22.45 -13.44
CA GLU A 112 -10.27 23.07 -12.78
C GLU A 112 -10.66 22.39 -11.49
N VAL A 113 -10.57 21.05 -11.46
CA VAL A 113 -10.94 20.26 -10.28
C VAL A 113 -9.76 20.20 -9.31
N PRO A 114 -10.01 20.38 -8.01
CA PRO A 114 -9.01 20.15 -6.99
C PRO A 114 -8.39 18.76 -7.06
N VAL A 115 -7.07 18.67 -6.92
CA VAL A 115 -6.32 17.41 -6.94
C VAL A 115 -5.54 17.27 -5.63
N VAL A 116 -5.67 16.12 -5.00
CA VAL A 116 -4.85 15.71 -3.86
C VAL A 116 -4.04 14.50 -4.28
N PHE A 117 -2.72 14.61 -4.23
CA PHE A 117 -1.85 13.47 -4.53
C PHE A 117 -1.28 12.84 -3.26
N GLY A 118 -1.00 11.53 -3.34
CA GLY A 118 -0.26 10.76 -2.35
C GLY A 118 0.73 9.80 -2.99
N GLY A 119 1.68 9.29 -2.21
CA GLY A 119 2.68 8.33 -2.68
C GLY A 119 3.69 8.87 -3.69
N VAL A 120 3.79 10.18 -3.87
CA VAL A 120 4.79 10.82 -4.73
C VAL A 120 6.12 10.88 -4.00
N ASN A 121 7.12 10.17 -4.49
CA ASN A 121 8.42 10.08 -3.80
C ASN A 121 9.24 11.39 -3.88
N TYR A 122 9.30 11.99 -5.06
CA TYR A 122 10.07 13.21 -5.28
C TYR A 122 9.28 14.25 -6.08
N PRO A 123 8.68 15.25 -5.43
CA PRO A 123 7.85 16.24 -6.10
C PRO A 123 8.60 16.99 -7.19
N ASN A 124 8.01 17.05 -8.38
CA ASN A 124 8.49 17.92 -9.45
C ASN A 124 7.99 19.34 -9.25
N TRP A 125 8.69 20.11 -8.40
CA TRP A 125 8.33 21.47 -8.07
C TRP A 125 8.23 22.39 -9.30
N GLY A 126 9.02 22.10 -10.35
CA GLY A 126 8.95 22.82 -11.62
C GLY A 126 7.61 22.68 -12.34
N LEU A 127 7.00 21.49 -12.21
CA LEU A 127 5.67 21.22 -12.76
C LEU A 127 4.56 21.71 -11.82
N LEU A 128 4.65 21.37 -10.54
CA LEU A 128 3.63 21.67 -9.52
C LEU A 128 3.31 23.17 -9.42
N LYS A 129 4.30 24.05 -9.52
CA LYS A 129 4.09 25.52 -9.47
C LYS A 129 3.13 26.07 -10.53
N HIS A 130 2.85 25.32 -11.59
CA HIS A 130 1.91 25.69 -12.66
C HIS A 130 0.50 25.13 -12.44
N HIS A 131 0.28 24.41 -11.34
CA HIS A 131 -0.98 23.73 -11.02
C HIS A 131 -1.48 24.15 -9.62
N PRO A 132 -2.04 25.36 -9.47
CA PRO A 132 -2.47 25.90 -8.17
C PRO A 132 -3.65 25.12 -7.55
N ASN A 133 -4.34 24.29 -8.35
CA ASN A 133 -5.40 23.42 -7.90
C ASN A 133 -4.90 22.06 -7.37
N VAL A 134 -3.57 21.87 -7.26
CA VAL A 134 -2.94 20.62 -6.83
C VAL A 134 -2.27 20.81 -5.48
N THR A 135 -2.56 19.93 -4.55
CA THR A 135 -1.88 19.76 -3.26
C THR A 135 -1.67 18.30 -2.97
N GLY A 136 -1.04 17.95 -1.86
CA GLY A 136 -0.88 16.53 -1.47
C GLY A 136 0.32 16.27 -0.57
N PHE A 137 0.71 15.01 -0.55
CA PHE A 137 1.73 14.47 0.32
C PHE A 137 2.81 13.75 -0.47
N HIS A 138 4.07 14.11 -0.23
CA HIS A 138 5.18 13.38 -0.82
C HIS A 138 5.79 12.41 0.17
N ASP A 139 6.29 11.29 -0.34
CA ASP A 139 6.91 10.23 0.45
C ASP A 139 8.40 10.10 0.10
N LYS A 140 9.20 11.07 0.56
CA LYS A 140 10.64 11.02 0.40
C LYS A 140 11.22 9.79 1.08
N ILE A 141 12.12 9.08 0.39
CA ILE A 141 12.72 7.86 0.92
C ILE A 141 13.64 8.17 2.11
N ALA A 142 13.37 7.54 3.24
CA ALA A 142 14.12 7.69 4.48
C ALA A 142 15.25 6.65 4.55
N PHE A 143 16.32 6.84 3.79
CA PHE A 143 17.42 5.87 3.70
C PHE A 143 18.12 5.66 5.05
N ASN A 144 18.43 6.73 5.77
CA ASN A 144 19.16 6.65 7.05
C ASN A 144 18.39 5.86 8.10
N GLU A 145 17.10 6.11 8.22
CA GLU A 145 16.20 5.42 9.14
C GLU A 145 16.09 3.95 8.76
N ASN A 146 15.98 3.65 7.47
CA ASN A 146 15.90 2.26 7.01
C ASN A 146 17.24 1.51 7.12
N ILE A 147 18.38 2.19 6.99
CA ILE A 147 19.69 1.62 7.35
C ILE A 147 19.72 1.30 8.85
N SER A 148 19.16 2.17 9.69
CA SER A 148 19.07 1.94 11.12
C SER A 148 18.17 0.74 11.45
N VAL A 149 17.01 0.62 10.77
CA VAL A 149 16.15 -0.58 10.84
C VAL A 149 16.92 -1.84 10.48
N ALA A 150 17.69 -1.80 9.40
CA ALA A 150 18.49 -2.94 8.97
C ALA A 150 19.51 -3.35 10.04
N LYS A 151 20.23 -2.39 10.62
CA LYS A 151 21.20 -2.64 11.68
C LYS A 151 20.55 -3.17 12.96
N GLU A 152 19.43 -2.60 13.34
CA GLU A 152 18.69 -2.98 14.54
C GLU A 152 18.17 -4.42 14.46
N LEU A 153 17.65 -4.82 13.32
CA LEU A 153 17.08 -6.15 13.14
C LEU A 153 18.12 -7.22 12.79
N PHE A 154 19.22 -6.87 12.14
CA PHE A 154 20.15 -7.84 11.54
C PHE A 154 21.63 -7.64 11.93
N GLY A 155 21.98 -6.56 12.59
CA GLY A 155 23.34 -6.27 13.05
C GLY A 155 24.04 -5.19 12.23
N GLU A 156 25.25 -4.82 12.67
CA GLU A 156 25.95 -3.61 12.21
C GLU A 156 26.47 -3.63 10.76
N HIS A 157 26.61 -4.80 10.17
CA HIS A 157 27.14 -4.92 8.80
C HIS A 157 26.02 -4.81 7.79
N VAL A 158 25.84 -3.60 7.23
CA VAL A 158 24.86 -3.31 6.18
C VAL A 158 25.57 -3.01 4.88
N ARG A 159 25.21 -3.74 3.84
CA ARG A 159 25.63 -3.44 2.46
C ARG A 159 24.40 -2.98 1.69
N LEU A 160 24.54 -1.89 0.96
CA LEU A 160 23.47 -1.33 0.13
C LEU A 160 23.72 -1.64 -1.33
N PHE A 161 22.69 -2.08 -1.98
CA PHE A 161 22.64 -2.26 -3.41
C PHE A 161 21.45 -1.51 -3.99
N THR A 162 21.68 -0.69 -5.00
CA THR A 162 20.60 -0.01 -5.72
C THR A 162 20.80 -0.21 -7.21
N MET A 163 19.71 -0.42 -7.93
CA MET A 163 19.67 -0.34 -9.38
C MET A 163 18.88 0.90 -9.76
N LEU A 164 19.49 1.80 -10.49
CA LEU A 164 18.91 3.08 -10.85
C LEU A 164 19.10 3.34 -12.33
N ASP A 165 18.09 3.88 -12.99
CA ASP A 165 18.13 4.28 -14.38
C ASP A 165 18.25 5.81 -14.57
N THR A 166 17.83 6.29 -15.73
CA THR A 166 17.89 7.71 -16.08
C THR A 166 16.54 8.43 -15.97
N THR A 167 15.49 7.79 -15.42
CA THR A 167 14.21 8.43 -15.20
C THR A 167 14.33 9.62 -14.23
N TYR A 168 13.33 10.47 -14.23
CA TYR A 168 13.28 11.60 -13.29
C TYR A 168 13.43 11.11 -11.84
N ILE A 169 12.65 10.11 -11.46
CA ILE A 169 12.64 9.58 -10.09
C ILE A 169 13.98 8.99 -9.72
N ASP A 170 14.55 8.13 -10.54
CA ASP A 170 15.84 7.48 -10.25
C ASP A 170 16.99 8.49 -10.15
N ARG A 171 16.94 9.57 -10.92
CA ARG A 171 17.91 10.66 -10.74
C ARG A 171 17.77 11.37 -9.39
N GLN A 172 16.55 11.54 -8.88
CA GLN A 172 16.33 12.13 -7.55
C GLN A 172 16.77 11.17 -6.45
N ILE A 173 16.39 9.88 -6.56
CA ILE A 173 16.80 8.81 -5.64
C ILE A 173 18.32 8.76 -5.55
N ARG A 174 19.03 8.74 -6.68
CA ARG A 174 20.49 8.74 -6.74
C ARG A 174 21.12 9.92 -6.01
N ARG A 175 20.57 11.12 -6.21
CA ARG A 175 21.05 12.33 -5.55
C ARG A 175 20.85 12.25 -4.05
N ASP A 176 19.68 11.86 -3.64
CA ASP A 176 19.28 11.79 -2.23
C ASP A 176 20.00 10.67 -1.49
N ALA A 177 20.13 9.48 -2.10
CA ALA A 177 20.90 8.38 -1.55
C ALA A 177 22.36 8.76 -1.32
N LYS A 178 23.00 9.41 -2.30
CA LYS A 178 24.39 9.88 -2.16
C LYS A 178 24.56 10.86 -1.01
N GLU A 179 23.57 11.71 -0.77
CA GLU A 179 23.60 12.65 0.35
C GLU A 179 23.38 11.96 1.69
N GLN A 180 22.36 11.12 1.78
CA GLN A 180 22.00 10.42 3.03
C GLN A 180 23.04 9.35 3.43
N PHE A 181 23.75 8.76 2.47
CA PHE A 181 24.78 7.76 2.78
C PHE A 181 26.10 8.36 3.28
N LYS A 182 26.28 9.67 3.24
CA LYS A 182 27.44 10.32 3.86
C LYS A 182 27.48 10.01 5.35
N GLY A 183 28.59 9.45 5.79
CA GLY A 183 28.78 9.06 7.20
C GLY A 183 28.40 7.61 7.54
N HIS A 184 27.75 6.88 6.64
CA HIS A 184 27.55 5.44 6.82
C HIS A 184 28.67 4.63 6.19
N LYS A 185 29.11 3.57 6.89
CA LYS A 185 30.03 2.60 6.30
C LYS A 185 29.26 1.68 5.35
N VAL A 186 29.04 2.16 4.13
CA VAL A 186 28.41 1.40 3.06
C VAL A 186 29.47 0.67 2.28
N THR A 187 29.43 -0.66 2.26
CA THR A 187 30.36 -1.50 1.52
C THR A 187 29.72 -1.95 0.22
N GLY A 188 29.85 -1.16 -0.83
CA GLY A 188 29.36 -1.48 -2.17
C GLY A 188 28.07 -0.74 -2.54
N PHE A 189 28.18 0.00 -3.59
CA PHE A 189 27.08 0.75 -4.21
C PHE A 189 27.34 0.73 -5.71
N ILE A 190 26.46 0.09 -6.46
CA ILE A 190 26.51 0.12 -7.92
C ILE A 190 25.64 1.27 -8.39
N ASP A 191 26.30 2.32 -8.85
CA ASP A 191 25.66 3.53 -9.35
C ASP A 191 26.22 3.84 -10.73
N ASN A 192 25.77 3.12 -11.73
CA ASN A 192 26.09 3.43 -13.11
C ASN A 192 24.80 3.48 -13.94
N PRO A 193 24.26 4.68 -14.21
CA PRO A 193 23.03 4.85 -14.96
C PRO A 193 23.14 4.45 -16.44
N GLU A 194 24.36 4.25 -16.95
CA GLU A 194 24.60 3.88 -18.35
C GLU A 194 24.55 2.36 -18.57
N LEU A 195 24.59 1.59 -17.48
CA LEU A 195 24.51 0.14 -17.57
C LEU A 195 23.05 -0.31 -17.68
N SER A 196 22.81 -1.31 -18.52
CA SER A 196 21.53 -1.99 -18.56
C SER A 196 21.23 -2.68 -17.22
N PRO A 197 19.95 -2.95 -16.91
CA PRO A 197 19.57 -3.71 -15.72
C PRO A 197 20.29 -5.05 -15.60
N GLU A 198 20.44 -5.76 -16.72
CA GLU A 198 21.13 -7.06 -16.79
C GLU A 198 22.63 -6.93 -16.44
N GLU A 199 23.27 -5.86 -16.92
CA GLU A 199 24.67 -5.59 -16.60
C GLU A 199 24.83 -5.19 -15.13
N GLN A 200 23.90 -4.41 -14.57
CA GLN A 200 23.89 -4.08 -13.15
C GLN A 200 23.73 -5.33 -12.28
N ILE A 201 22.83 -6.25 -12.67
CA ILE A 201 22.69 -7.55 -12.00
C ILE A 201 23.98 -8.35 -12.11
N ARG A 202 24.59 -8.44 -13.29
CA ARG A 202 25.83 -9.18 -13.49
C ARG A 202 26.96 -8.64 -12.60
N LEU A 203 27.13 -7.32 -12.55
CA LEU A 203 28.10 -6.69 -11.66
C LEU A 203 27.79 -6.95 -10.19
N ALA A 204 26.52 -6.87 -9.78
CA ALA A 204 26.11 -7.24 -8.44
C ALA A 204 26.48 -8.69 -8.12
N GLN A 205 26.32 -9.60 -9.09
CA GLN A 205 26.70 -11.00 -8.96
C GLN A 205 28.21 -11.17 -8.80
N GLU A 206 29.00 -10.51 -9.59
CA GLU A 206 30.46 -10.55 -9.55
C GLU A 206 31.01 -9.99 -8.21
N GLU A 207 30.37 -8.96 -7.68
CA GLU A 207 30.68 -8.40 -6.36
C GLU A 207 30.18 -9.25 -5.19
N GLY A 208 29.55 -10.40 -5.46
CA GLY A 208 29.00 -11.30 -4.44
C GLY A 208 27.63 -10.90 -3.91
N TYR A 209 26.98 -9.88 -4.49
CA TYR A 209 25.65 -9.44 -4.07
C TYR A 209 24.54 -10.47 -4.37
N THR A 210 24.75 -11.35 -5.34
CA THR A 210 23.79 -12.44 -5.62
C THR A 210 23.65 -13.45 -4.53
N ARG A 211 24.69 -13.66 -3.75
CA ARG A 211 24.53 -14.49 -2.55
C ARG A 211 23.54 -13.87 -1.58
N PHE A 212 23.44 -12.56 -1.57
CA PHE A 212 22.47 -11.86 -0.77
C PHE A 212 21.05 -11.98 -1.32
N MET A 213 20.90 -11.85 -2.62
CA MET A 213 19.63 -12.13 -3.30
C MET A 213 19.17 -13.58 -3.07
N ALA A 214 20.12 -14.49 -2.87
CA ALA A 214 19.90 -15.91 -2.61
C ALA A 214 19.98 -16.28 -1.11
N ILE A 215 20.49 -15.43 -0.23
CA ILE A 215 20.56 -15.71 1.21
C ILE A 215 19.25 -15.27 1.85
N PRO A 216 18.43 -16.19 2.36
CA PRO A 216 17.26 -15.83 3.16
C PRO A 216 17.67 -14.91 4.31
N LEU A 217 16.92 -13.86 4.59
CA LEU A 217 17.19 -12.93 5.70
C LEU A 217 17.37 -13.67 7.04
N ARG A 218 16.70 -14.82 7.24
CA ARG A 218 16.90 -15.69 8.41
C ARG A 218 18.36 -16.06 8.67
N ASN A 219 19.19 -16.10 7.61
CA ASN A 219 20.61 -16.42 7.73
C ASN A 219 21.46 -15.15 7.91
N ALA A 220 20.89 -13.96 7.72
CA ALA A 220 21.61 -12.70 7.83
C ALA A 220 22.14 -12.46 9.25
N ARG A 221 21.44 -12.93 10.28
CA ARG A 221 21.90 -12.86 11.68
C ARG A 221 23.16 -13.66 11.96
N ASN A 222 23.40 -14.70 11.18
CA ASN A 222 24.53 -15.61 11.35
C ASN A 222 25.71 -15.26 10.43
N HIS A 223 25.56 -14.25 9.58
CA HIS A 223 26.58 -13.78 8.66
C HIS A 223 26.97 -12.35 9.02
N SER A 224 28.27 -12.16 9.26
CA SER A 224 28.86 -10.83 9.48
C SER A 224 28.70 -9.86 8.30
N ASP A 225 28.26 -10.36 7.15
CA ASP A 225 28.09 -9.64 5.90
C ASP A 225 26.62 -9.60 5.45
N ALA A 226 25.70 -9.33 6.36
CA ALA A 226 24.32 -9.11 5.99
C ALA A 226 24.20 -7.94 5.00
N THR A 227 23.67 -8.23 3.83
CA THR A 227 23.48 -7.24 2.76
C THR A 227 22.00 -6.93 2.66
N PHE A 228 21.65 -5.68 2.67
CA PHE A 228 20.28 -5.22 2.45
C PHE A 228 20.22 -4.56 1.08
N MET A 229 19.35 -5.09 0.26
CA MET A 229 19.13 -4.59 -1.06
C MET A 229 17.85 -3.78 -1.10
N TRP A 230 17.95 -2.55 -1.54
CA TRP A 230 16.83 -1.81 -2.05
C TRP A 230 16.94 -1.74 -3.55
N VAL A 231 16.02 -2.37 -4.21
CA VAL A 231 15.80 -2.15 -5.62
C VAL A 231 14.69 -1.12 -5.72
N LEU A 232 15.09 0.11 -5.90
CA LEU A 232 14.21 1.22 -6.19
C LEU A 232 14.42 1.62 -7.64
N ASN A 233 14.43 0.65 -8.51
CA ASN A 233 14.57 0.88 -9.94
C ASN A 233 13.28 0.53 -10.63
N ARG A 234 12.50 1.54 -10.88
CA ARG A 234 11.27 1.42 -11.61
C ARG A 234 11.48 1.02 -13.06
N SER A 235 12.47 1.62 -13.76
CA SER A 235 12.72 1.24 -15.15
C SER A 235 13.22 -0.17 -15.29
N TYR A 236 13.96 -0.67 -14.33
CA TYR A 236 14.30 -2.09 -14.31
C TYR A 236 13.02 -2.91 -14.13
N ARG A 237 12.18 -2.52 -13.21
CA ARG A 237 10.87 -3.13 -13.00
C ARG A 237 10.02 -3.03 -14.25
N ASP A 238 9.88 -1.85 -14.84
CA ASP A 238 9.10 -1.60 -16.04
C ASP A 238 9.65 -2.38 -17.24
N GLN A 239 10.96 -2.41 -17.45
CA GLN A 239 11.57 -3.15 -18.54
C GLN A 239 11.47 -4.66 -18.34
N CYS A 240 11.78 -5.16 -17.16
CA CYS A 240 11.62 -6.58 -16.83
C CYS A 240 10.16 -6.99 -16.84
N TYR A 241 9.27 -6.17 -16.31
CA TYR A 241 7.84 -6.44 -16.29
C TYR A 241 7.23 -6.45 -17.69
N ILE A 242 7.57 -5.49 -18.56
CA ILE A 242 7.15 -5.47 -19.95
C ILE A 242 7.69 -6.69 -20.70
N GLN A 243 8.95 -7.03 -20.50
CA GLN A 243 9.56 -8.20 -21.13
C GLN A 243 8.93 -9.49 -20.60
N LEU A 244 8.69 -9.58 -19.31
CA LEU A 244 8.08 -10.74 -18.65
C LEU A 244 6.58 -10.87 -18.95
N LYS A 245 5.84 -9.75 -19.05
CA LYS A 245 4.45 -9.79 -19.54
C LYS A 245 4.37 -10.36 -20.95
N ARG A 246 5.31 -10.03 -21.83
CA ARG A 246 5.38 -10.59 -23.18
C ARG A 246 5.66 -12.09 -23.18
N ASP A 247 6.45 -12.57 -22.22
CA ASP A 247 6.87 -13.96 -22.10
C ASP A 247 5.98 -14.77 -21.13
N TYR A 248 4.86 -14.21 -20.67
CA TYR A 248 3.91 -14.82 -19.72
C TYR A 248 4.50 -15.23 -18.37
N THR A 249 5.63 -14.67 -17.99
CA THR A 249 6.22 -14.92 -16.68
C THR A 249 5.96 -13.74 -15.76
N THR A 250 5.10 -13.95 -14.76
CA THR A 250 4.93 -13.02 -13.65
C THR A 250 6.11 -13.21 -12.69
N ILE A 251 7.12 -12.36 -12.79
CA ILE A 251 8.13 -12.23 -11.75
C ILE A 251 7.79 -10.98 -10.96
N ASN A 252 7.35 -11.17 -9.74
CA ASN A 252 7.23 -10.11 -8.76
C ASN A 252 8.63 -9.63 -8.38
N ILE A 253 8.90 -8.36 -8.57
CA ILE A 253 10.24 -7.78 -8.40
C ILE A 253 10.62 -7.65 -6.93
N GLY A 254 9.66 -7.52 -6.00
CA GLY A 254 9.91 -7.77 -4.56
C GLY A 254 10.50 -9.15 -4.31
N SER A 255 10.37 -10.05 -5.27
CA SER A 255 10.92 -11.40 -5.27
C SER A 255 11.87 -11.71 -6.42
N ILE A 256 12.52 -10.74 -7.07
CA ILE A 256 13.56 -11.01 -8.09
C ILE A 256 14.51 -12.15 -7.62
N CYS A 257 14.59 -12.33 -6.34
CA CYS A 257 15.46 -13.29 -5.69
C CYS A 257 14.73 -14.31 -4.84
N GLY A 258 13.40 -14.30 -4.82
CA GLY A 258 12.61 -15.18 -3.96
C GLY A 258 12.85 -14.99 -2.46
N SER A 259 13.58 -13.96 -2.07
CA SER A 259 14.00 -13.68 -0.69
C SER A 259 13.22 -12.52 -0.09
N PRO A 260 12.80 -12.61 1.18
CA PRO A 260 12.23 -11.50 1.90
C PRO A 260 13.19 -10.30 1.93
N SER A 261 12.64 -9.09 1.76
CA SER A 261 13.40 -7.84 1.67
C SER A 261 12.85 -6.78 2.62
N LEU A 262 13.73 -5.89 3.10
CA LEU A 262 13.27 -4.62 3.66
C LEU A 262 12.69 -3.76 2.55
N THR A 263 11.73 -2.92 2.90
CA THR A 263 11.21 -1.91 1.98
C THR A 263 11.39 -0.51 2.54
N ALA A 264 11.70 0.43 1.67
CA ALA A 264 11.84 1.85 2.02
C ALA A 264 10.65 2.70 1.52
N ILE A 265 9.71 2.07 0.83
CA ILE A 265 8.48 2.69 0.31
C ILE A 265 7.30 1.73 0.48
N ASN A 266 6.10 2.25 0.41
CA ASN A 266 4.88 1.44 0.47
C ASN A 266 4.53 0.86 -0.91
N GLU A 267 5.26 -0.15 -1.34
CA GLU A 267 5.05 -0.82 -2.61
C GLU A 267 4.40 -2.19 -2.39
N ALA A 268 3.07 -2.24 -2.36
CA ALA A 268 2.29 -3.43 -2.01
C ALA A 268 2.71 -4.10 -0.67
N PHE A 269 3.33 -3.33 0.22
CA PHE A 269 3.75 -3.83 1.53
C PHE A 269 2.55 -4.38 2.31
N GLY A 270 2.69 -5.59 2.82
CA GLY A 270 1.64 -6.29 3.57
C GLY A 270 0.70 -7.16 2.71
N PHE A 271 0.87 -7.18 1.38
CA PHE A 271 0.01 -7.92 0.44
C PHE A 271 0.68 -9.16 -0.18
N GLY A 272 1.64 -9.75 0.52
CA GLY A 272 2.24 -11.03 0.13
C GLY A 272 3.52 -10.94 -0.69
N GLU A 273 4.04 -9.76 -0.93
CA GLU A 273 5.25 -9.50 -1.74
C GLU A 273 6.58 -9.85 -1.04
N LYS A 274 6.54 -10.57 0.08
CA LYS A 274 7.71 -10.90 0.90
C LYS A 274 8.51 -9.68 1.36
N LEU A 275 7.83 -8.56 1.53
CA LEU A 275 8.42 -7.36 2.09
C LEU A 275 8.32 -7.41 3.61
N LEU A 276 9.45 -7.25 4.28
CA LEU A 276 9.50 -7.25 5.75
C LEU A 276 8.91 -5.97 6.33
N GLY A 277 9.06 -4.87 5.62
CA GLY A 277 8.75 -3.54 6.10
C GLY A 277 10.00 -2.71 6.35
N GLY A 278 9.83 -1.60 7.05
CA GLY A 278 10.88 -0.62 7.32
C GLY A 278 10.31 0.62 8.00
N TYR A 279 10.96 1.75 7.78
CA TYR A 279 10.45 3.08 8.15
C TYR A 279 9.85 3.74 6.91
N ILE A 280 8.54 3.65 6.79
CA ILE A 280 7.79 3.99 5.57
C ILE A 280 6.50 4.73 5.89
N THR A 281 5.96 5.42 4.89
CA THR A 281 4.55 5.85 4.89
C THR A 281 3.69 4.64 4.57
N SER A 282 2.99 4.11 5.56
CA SER A 282 2.11 2.96 5.33
C SER A 282 0.81 3.37 4.64
N LEU A 283 0.14 2.42 3.99
CA LEU A 283 -1.10 2.66 3.27
C LEU A 283 -2.19 3.35 4.13
N PRO A 284 -2.42 2.97 5.40
CA PRO A 284 -3.37 3.68 6.25
C PRO A 284 -3.04 5.16 6.48
N ILE A 285 -1.76 5.49 6.61
CA ILE A 285 -1.31 6.88 6.78
C ILE A 285 -1.57 7.66 5.50
N GLN A 286 -1.19 7.13 4.35
CA GLN A 286 -1.41 7.75 3.05
C GLN A 286 -2.90 8.05 2.83
N VAL A 287 -3.76 7.06 3.02
CA VAL A 287 -5.22 7.21 2.88
C VAL A 287 -5.78 8.25 3.83
N GLU A 288 -5.38 8.22 5.09
CA GLU A 288 -5.84 9.20 6.09
C GLU A 288 -5.50 10.63 5.67
N GLU A 289 -4.26 10.86 5.24
CA GLU A 289 -3.76 12.19 4.85
C GLU A 289 -4.46 12.70 3.60
N GLU A 290 -4.59 11.88 2.56
CA GLU A 290 -5.26 12.22 1.30
C GLU A 290 -6.73 12.53 1.52
N VAL A 291 -7.46 11.62 2.17
CA VAL A 291 -8.91 11.77 2.38
C VAL A 291 -9.22 12.95 3.27
N LYS A 292 -8.50 13.16 4.38
CA LYS A 292 -8.71 14.34 5.24
C LYS A 292 -8.47 15.64 4.50
N THR A 293 -7.48 15.65 3.59
CA THR A 293 -7.22 16.84 2.75
C THR A 293 -8.33 17.06 1.74
N ALA A 294 -8.81 16.00 1.08
CA ALA A 294 -9.96 16.05 0.19
C ALA A 294 -11.22 16.58 0.92
N VAL A 295 -11.47 16.10 2.13
CA VAL A 295 -12.60 16.57 2.97
C VAL A 295 -12.50 18.07 3.29
N ARG A 296 -11.30 18.58 3.61
CA ARG A 296 -11.11 20.02 3.80
C ARG A 296 -11.45 20.81 2.53
N ILE A 297 -11.05 20.31 1.36
CA ILE A 297 -11.36 20.91 0.06
C ILE A 297 -12.86 20.86 -0.21
N LEU A 298 -13.52 19.73 0.02
CA LEU A 298 -14.98 19.59 -0.12
C LEU A 298 -15.76 20.54 0.81
N HIS A 299 -15.16 20.97 1.91
CA HIS A 299 -15.71 21.97 2.81
C HIS A 299 -15.30 23.41 2.45
N GLY A 300 -14.67 23.62 1.29
CA GLY A 300 -14.38 24.93 0.73
C GLY A 300 -12.95 25.45 0.93
N ALA A 301 -12.03 24.64 1.43
CA ALA A 301 -10.62 25.03 1.46
C ALA A 301 -10.04 25.06 0.03
N SER A 302 -9.23 26.07 -0.28
CA SER A 302 -8.51 26.11 -1.56
C SER A 302 -7.30 25.18 -1.51
N PRO A 303 -7.05 24.36 -2.55
CA PRO A 303 -5.82 23.58 -2.63
C PRO A 303 -4.55 24.44 -2.50
N SER A 304 -4.54 25.65 -3.06
CA SER A 304 -3.41 26.59 -2.97
C SER A 304 -3.07 27.01 -1.54
N ASP A 305 -4.03 26.91 -0.61
CA ASP A 305 -3.84 27.28 0.79
C ASP A 305 -3.40 26.08 1.65
N ILE A 306 -3.34 24.90 1.05
CA ILE A 306 -2.89 23.66 1.69
C ILE A 306 -1.48 23.35 1.20
N PRO A 307 -0.45 23.45 2.05
CA PRO A 307 0.92 23.19 1.62
C PRO A 307 1.12 21.71 1.26
N ILE A 308 1.93 21.48 0.23
CA ILE A 308 2.46 20.15 -0.05
C ILE A 308 3.51 19.83 1.01
N VAL A 309 3.33 18.74 1.73
CA VAL A 309 4.20 18.34 2.84
C VAL A 309 4.65 16.89 2.71
N GLU A 310 5.69 16.53 3.46
CA GLU A 310 6.11 15.13 3.55
C GLU A 310 5.12 14.32 4.39
N SER A 311 4.76 13.13 3.91
CA SER A 311 3.91 12.18 4.64
C SER A 311 4.56 11.71 5.93
N ARG A 312 3.73 11.44 6.92
CA ARG A 312 4.18 10.78 8.15
C ARG A 312 4.67 9.37 7.86
N LYS A 313 5.70 8.97 8.58
CA LYS A 313 6.25 7.61 8.48
C LYS A 313 6.15 6.88 9.80
N GLU A 314 6.16 5.57 9.73
CA GLU A 314 6.16 4.69 10.89
C GLU A 314 7.12 3.52 10.70
N TYR A 315 7.58 2.97 11.80
CA TYR A 315 8.29 1.69 11.80
C TYR A 315 7.25 0.57 11.72
N VAL A 316 7.30 -0.22 10.68
CA VAL A 316 6.31 -1.29 10.46
C VAL A 316 6.96 -2.54 9.89
N VAL A 317 6.49 -3.71 10.35
CA VAL A 317 6.94 -5.01 9.86
C VAL A 317 5.76 -5.93 9.60
N ASP A 318 5.90 -6.80 8.62
CA ASP A 318 4.91 -7.82 8.27
C ASP A 318 5.17 -9.11 9.04
N TRP A 319 4.16 -9.61 9.73
CA TRP A 319 4.22 -10.84 10.53
C TRP A 319 4.63 -12.06 9.70
N ASN A 320 4.06 -12.21 8.52
CA ASN A 320 4.29 -13.39 7.69
C ASN A 320 5.74 -13.44 7.23
N THR A 321 6.23 -12.31 6.73
CA THR A 321 7.63 -12.17 6.30
C THR A 321 8.58 -12.31 7.47
N MET A 322 8.28 -11.66 8.60
CA MET A 322 9.05 -11.73 9.84
C MET A 322 9.23 -13.18 10.32
N THR A 323 8.14 -13.94 10.42
CA THR A 323 8.16 -15.33 10.85
C THR A 323 8.87 -16.24 9.86
N GLN A 324 8.69 -15.99 8.55
CA GLN A 324 9.39 -16.73 7.49
C GLN A 324 10.91 -16.65 7.62
N ILE A 325 11.44 -15.50 8.02
CA ILE A 325 12.89 -15.28 8.20
C ILE A 325 13.38 -15.63 9.61
N GLY A 326 12.49 -16.12 10.48
CA GLY A 326 12.83 -16.55 11.83
C GLY A 326 13.02 -15.43 12.85
N LEU A 327 12.48 -14.23 12.58
CA LEU A 327 12.35 -13.19 13.58
C LEU A 327 11.15 -13.50 14.50
N SER A 328 11.35 -13.34 15.81
CA SER A 328 10.27 -13.47 16.78
C SER A 328 9.70 -12.08 17.14
N LYS A 329 8.46 -12.05 17.63
CA LYS A 329 7.81 -10.81 18.08
C LYS A 329 8.64 -10.07 19.14
N GLU A 330 9.27 -10.82 20.03
CA GLU A 330 10.10 -10.28 21.11
C GLU A 330 11.41 -9.67 20.61
N SER A 331 11.83 -10.01 19.36
CA SER A 331 13.02 -9.43 18.74
C SER A 331 12.73 -8.13 17.99
N ILE A 332 11.46 -7.77 17.84
CA ILE A 332 11.05 -6.54 17.20
C ILE A 332 10.94 -5.43 18.25
N PRO A 333 11.56 -4.27 18.04
CA PRO A 333 11.46 -3.16 18.98
C PRO A 333 10.02 -2.70 19.22
N ALA A 334 9.72 -2.23 20.43
CA ALA A 334 8.36 -1.89 20.84
C ALA A 334 7.72 -0.72 20.06
N ASN A 335 8.53 0.11 19.41
CA ASN A 335 8.05 1.22 18.56
C ASN A 335 7.68 0.79 17.15
N TYR A 336 7.81 -0.49 16.80
CA TYR A 336 7.39 -1.03 15.52
C TYR A 336 5.95 -1.53 15.60
N ARG A 337 5.16 -1.18 14.60
CA ARG A 337 3.86 -1.79 14.39
C ARG A 337 4.02 -3.08 13.58
N ILE A 338 3.48 -4.16 14.09
CA ILE A 338 3.46 -5.44 13.36
C ILE A 338 2.09 -5.59 12.71
N ILE A 339 2.06 -5.82 11.40
CA ILE A 339 0.83 -6.06 10.62
C ILE A 339 0.66 -7.54 10.29
N ASN A 340 -0.53 -7.91 9.85
CA ASN A 340 -0.87 -9.27 9.40
C ASN A 340 -0.65 -10.36 10.48
N ILE A 341 -0.75 -10.00 11.77
CA ILE A 341 -0.66 -11.00 12.84
C ILE A 341 -1.91 -11.89 12.74
N PRO A 342 -1.77 -13.23 12.59
CA PRO A 342 -2.91 -14.13 12.60
C PRO A 342 -3.68 -14.02 13.92
N PHE A 343 -5.01 -14.10 13.86
CA PHE A 343 -5.86 -14.00 15.06
C PHE A 343 -5.43 -14.95 16.18
N ARG A 344 -4.96 -16.13 15.84
CA ARG A 344 -4.42 -17.13 16.78
C ARG A 344 -3.22 -16.58 17.59
N ASP A 345 -2.33 -15.85 16.92
CA ASP A 345 -1.07 -15.37 17.48
C ASP A 345 -1.25 -13.99 18.16
N GLU A 346 -2.21 -13.22 17.69
CA GLU A 346 -2.59 -11.94 18.29
C GLU A 346 -3.43 -12.13 19.55
N TYR A 347 -4.38 -13.09 19.52
CA TYR A 347 -5.31 -13.36 20.63
C TYR A 347 -5.31 -14.84 21.04
N PRO A 348 -4.19 -15.40 21.55
CA PRO A 348 -4.05 -16.83 21.78
C PRO A 348 -5.07 -17.39 22.80
N PHE A 349 -5.44 -16.60 23.81
CA PHE A 349 -6.47 -17.00 24.78
C PHE A 349 -7.85 -17.09 24.14
N LEU A 350 -8.25 -16.11 23.35
CA LEU A 350 -9.54 -16.13 22.62
C LEU A 350 -9.59 -17.27 21.62
N TRP A 351 -8.48 -17.51 20.92
CA TRP A 351 -8.39 -18.64 19.98
C TRP A 351 -8.55 -19.97 20.72
N GLY A 352 -7.86 -20.16 21.87
CA GLY A 352 -8.00 -21.35 22.68
C GLY A 352 -9.45 -21.55 23.18
N ALA A 353 -10.13 -20.50 23.62
CA ALA A 353 -11.53 -20.54 24.02
C ALA A 353 -12.48 -20.91 22.87
N LEU A 354 -12.26 -20.37 21.67
CA LEU A 354 -13.03 -20.73 20.48
C LEU A 354 -12.83 -22.21 20.10
N VAL A 355 -11.61 -22.69 20.10
CA VAL A 355 -11.30 -24.12 19.83
C VAL A 355 -11.96 -25.03 20.86
N ALA A 356 -11.82 -24.70 22.17
CA ALA A 356 -12.45 -25.46 23.23
C ALA A 356 -13.99 -25.49 23.11
N SER A 357 -14.61 -24.35 22.80
CA SER A 357 -16.06 -24.24 22.57
C SER A 357 -16.50 -25.07 21.37
N PHE A 358 -15.74 -25.05 20.28
CA PHE A 358 -16.04 -25.84 19.09
C PHE A 358 -15.94 -27.38 19.39
N VAL A 359 -14.89 -27.80 20.10
CA VAL A 359 -14.75 -29.19 20.53
C VAL A 359 -15.91 -29.62 21.43
N LEU A 360 -16.30 -28.78 22.41
CA LEU A 360 -17.44 -29.04 23.27
C LEU A 360 -18.73 -29.16 22.46
N PHE A 361 -18.96 -28.28 21.50
CA PHE A 361 -20.10 -28.35 20.59
C PHE A 361 -20.14 -29.69 19.83
N LEU A 362 -19.02 -30.15 19.27
CA LEU A 362 -18.95 -31.45 18.61
C LEU A 362 -19.27 -32.61 19.56
N ILE A 363 -18.73 -32.60 20.78
CA ILE A 363 -19.06 -33.63 21.79
C ILE A 363 -20.55 -33.67 22.08
N LEU A 364 -21.17 -32.52 22.31
CA LEU A 364 -22.61 -32.43 22.57
C LEU A 364 -23.43 -32.89 21.35
N LEU A 365 -23.01 -32.51 20.14
CA LEU A 365 -23.66 -32.97 18.92
C LEU A 365 -23.60 -34.48 18.78
N PHE A 366 -22.43 -35.09 18.94
CA PHE A 366 -22.28 -36.54 18.90
C PHE A 366 -23.07 -37.25 20.00
N ALA A 367 -23.06 -36.73 21.22
CA ALA A 367 -23.84 -37.27 22.32
C ALA A 367 -25.36 -37.21 22.01
N SER A 368 -25.83 -36.11 21.44
CA SER A 368 -27.23 -35.96 21.01
C SER A 368 -27.61 -36.94 19.91
N LEU A 369 -26.79 -37.07 18.88
CA LEU A 369 -27.00 -38.04 17.81
C LEU A 369 -26.98 -39.47 18.31
N TRP A 370 -26.05 -39.80 19.22
CA TRP A 370 -25.97 -41.10 19.85
C TRP A 370 -27.20 -41.41 20.71
N TRP A 371 -27.68 -40.43 21.46
CA TRP A 371 -28.89 -40.54 22.26
C TRP A 371 -30.15 -40.77 21.37
N LEU A 372 -30.26 -40.04 20.26
CA LEU A 372 -31.35 -40.24 19.29
C LEU A 372 -31.31 -41.63 18.68
N TYR A 373 -30.11 -42.12 18.30
CA TYR A 373 -29.93 -43.47 17.80
C TYR A 373 -30.38 -44.52 18.83
N LEU A 374 -29.92 -44.41 20.08
CA LEU A 374 -30.32 -45.34 21.14
C LEU A 374 -31.84 -45.32 21.38
N ARG A 375 -32.45 -44.12 21.40
CA ARG A 375 -33.88 -43.95 21.54
C ARG A 375 -34.67 -44.63 20.42
N GLU A 376 -34.19 -44.52 19.20
CA GLU A 376 -34.82 -45.21 18.05
C GLU A 376 -34.67 -46.73 18.15
N GLN A 377 -33.55 -47.25 18.59
CA GLN A 377 -33.33 -48.70 18.81
C GLN A 377 -34.28 -49.21 19.92
N MET A 378 -34.48 -48.50 21.00
CA MET A 378 -35.42 -48.85 22.07
C MET A 378 -36.87 -48.88 21.56
N ARG A 379 -37.27 -47.88 20.77
CA ARG A 379 -38.60 -47.84 20.14
C ARG A 379 -38.85 -49.05 19.23
N LYS A 380 -37.86 -49.41 18.40
CA LYS A 380 -37.96 -50.60 17.55
C LYS A 380 -38.09 -51.90 18.36
N LYS A 381 -37.40 -52.04 19.48
CA LYS A 381 -37.52 -53.19 20.38
C LYS A 381 -38.90 -53.26 21.08
N GLN A 382 -39.45 -52.13 21.51
CA GLN A 382 -40.76 -52.06 22.12
C GLN A 382 -41.91 -52.36 21.13
N ALA A 383 -41.74 -52.09 19.86
CA ALA A 383 -42.74 -52.40 18.82
C ALA A 383 -42.72 -53.88 18.36
N LEU A 384 -41.77 -54.68 18.84
CA LEU A 384 -41.64 -56.12 18.55
C LEU A 384 -42.16 -57.02 19.69
N ILE A 385 -42.56 -56.41 20.80
CA ILE A 385 -43.26 -57.02 21.95
C ILE A 385 -44.74 -56.71 21.89
#